data_f44c1b97f03578c26dc3758b4975b2c1
#
_entry.id   f44c1b97f03578c26dc3758b4975b2c1
#
_cell.length_a   1.000
_cell.length_b   1.000
_cell.length_c   1.000
_cell.angle_alpha   90.00
_cell.angle_beta   90.00
_cell.angle_gamma   90.00
#
_symmetry.space_group_name_H-M   'P 1'
#
loop_
_entity.id
_entity.type
_entity.pdbx_description
1 polymer ?
#
loop_
_entity_poly.entity_id
_entity_poly.type
_entity_poly.pdbx_seq_one_letter_code
_entity_poly.pdbx_strand_id
1 'polypeptide(L)'
;MEDVETEVPAASEPAIASLRASLSRERRWFVVAGVLLGMLLSSLDQTVVGTAMPRIIAELNGLNHYSWVFTAYMLASTVSIPIYGKLSDLYGRRVFFAGGMVIFLIGSALCGQAQDMTQLILFRGLQGLGAGAMMPIAIAIVGDIFPPAERGKWQGLMMAVFGLSSIVGPWLGGWLTDHWGWRWVFYVNMPVGVLAIITAGLALPGRVRRVQHRIDVLGATTLVAGTVPLLLGFSWAGTEYPWTSWQVLSCFAVALVMLSLALFVVEPRAPEPIISPGLFRNRVFALSVLASFLLSAGMFGAIMYIPLFLQAVVGISATNSGTLLMPMMLGFMTSSIAFGQILARTGRYKIPALAGIAIAVFGNLLLWQMPPTATAGMVIRNMVIVGLGLGGLMSLFTIVVQNAFPLSKLGEVTANLQFFRSIGGTIGVAILGTVMTNRFNHELTARLPAQLAELLPPDRLEQLRNPQALQAPDAAAQSQQAFAALGPQGVDLFNKFMLALRDSLAMSITSLFAISALALALSFVTMLFMPEIPLRGNVRRAAPEQPPTTGTAGSIAAPLRTQHRR
;
A
#
# COMPACT_ATOMS: atom_id res chain seq x y z
N MET A 1 -32.59 -32.77 -11.49
CA MET A 1 -31.72 -32.15 -12.48
C MET A 1 -30.46 -31.79 -11.71
N GLU A 2 -29.47 -32.69 -11.74
CA GLU A 2 -28.20 -32.57 -11.10
C GLU A 2 -27.36 -31.54 -11.87
N ASP A 3 -27.00 -30.46 -11.21
CA ASP A 3 -26.04 -29.49 -11.72
C ASP A 3 -24.67 -30.14 -11.79
N VAL A 4 -24.27 -30.56 -12.97
CA VAL A 4 -22.89 -30.95 -13.27
C VAL A 4 -22.08 -29.68 -13.27
N GLU A 5 -21.49 -29.33 -12.11
CA GLU A 5 -20.37 -28.39 -12.05
C GLU A 5 -19.22 -28.99 -12.86
N THR A 6 -19.05 -28.51 -14.08
CA THR A 6 -17.85 -28.77 -14.88
C THR A 6 -16.67 -28.05 -14.19
N GLU A 7 -16.01 -28.77 -13.29
CA GLU A 7 -14.70 -28.37 -12.75
C GLU A 7 -13.71 -28.25 -13.92
N VAL A 8 -13.43 -27.00 -14.32
CA VAL A 8 -12.28 -26.69 -15.17
C VAL A 8 -11.03 -27.06 -14.36
N PRO A 9 -10.16 -27.95 -14.84
CA PRO A 9 -8.99 -28.38 -14.07
C PRO A 9 -7.99 -27.21 -13.96
N ALA A 10 -8.08 -26.46 -12.87
CA ALA A 10 -7.02 -25.59 -12.42
C ALA A 10 -5.71 -26.41 -12.30
N ALA A 11 -4.56 -25.78 -12.54
CA ALA A 11 -3.26 -26.42 -12.40
C ALA A 11 -3.23 -27.17 -11.06
N SER A 12 -3.20 -28.49 -11.13
CA SER A 12 -3.44 -29.37 -10.00
C SER A 12 -2.47 -29.06 -8.84
N GLU A 13 -2.94 -29.01 -7.61
CA GLU A 13 -2.11 -28.84 -6.39
C GLU A 13 -0.81 -29.67 -6.42
N PRO A 14 -0.77 -30.90 -7.01
CA PRO A 14 0.46 -31.64 -7.22
C PRO A 14 1.52 -30.94 -8.07
N ALA A 15 1.14 -30.13 -9.06
CA ALA A 15 2.10 -29.47 -9.95
C ALA A 15 2.85 -28.32 -9.25
N ILE A 16 2.17 -27.58 -8.36
CA ILE A 16 2.81 -26.52 -7.55
C ILE A 16 3.61 -27.11 -6.39
N ALA A 17 3.13 -28.20 -5.79
CA ALA A 17 3.87 -28.95 -4.78
C ALA A 17 5.16 -29.57 -5.35
N SER A 18 5.13 -30.09 -6.59
CA SER A 18 6.30 -30.57 -7.31
C SER A 18 7.28 -29.44 -7.66
N LEU A 19 6.77 -28.23 -7.93
CA LEU A 19 7.57 -27.05 -8.20
C LEU A 19 8.32 -26.58 -6.95
N ARG A 20 7.69 -26.65 -5.77
CA ARG A 20 8.34 -26.39 -4.48
C ARG A 20 9.45 -27.40 -4.18
N ALA A 21 9.23 -28.66 -4.51
CA ALA A 21 10.20 -29.74 -4.29
C ALA A 21 11.38 -29.66 -5.26
N SER A 22 11.17 -29.16 -6.48
CA SER A 22 12.18 -29.10 -7.53
C SER A 22 13.15 -27.91 -7.45
N LEU A 23 12.82 -26.86 -6.66
CA LEU A 23 13.68 -25.69 -6.51
C LEU A 23 14.78 -25.94 -5.48
N SER A 24 16.05 -25.96 -5.92
CA SER A 24 17.19 -25.95 -5.01
C SER A 24 17.17 -24.74 -4.07
N ARG A 25 17.83 -24.86 -2.93
CA ARG A 25 17.93 -23.75 -1.94
C ARG A 25 18.51 -22.49 -2.56
N GLU A 26 19.52 -22.63 -3.42
CA GLU A 26 20.15 -21.51 -4.13
C GLU A 26 19.17 -20.80 -5.07
N ARG A 27 18.43 -21.58 -5.86
CA ARG A 27 17.46 -21.03 -6.82
C ARG A 27 16.33 -20.27 -6.11
N ARG A 28 15.89 -20.71 -4.92
CA ARG A 28 14.92 -19.97 -4.10
C ARG A 28 15.45 -18.60 -3.69
N TRP A 29 16.74 -18.52 -3.31
CA TRP A 29 17.37 -17.24 -2.97
C TRP A 29 17.45 -16.28 -4.18
N PHE A 30 17.78 -16.80 -5.37
CA PHE A 30 17.77 -15.98 -6.59
C PHE A 30 16.37 -15.45 -6.91
N VAL A 31 15.32 -16.26 -6.74
CA VAL A 31 13.94 -15.79 -6.92
C VAL A 31 13.62 -14.67 -5.93
N VAL A 32 13.94 -14.87 -4.65
CA VAL A 32 13.70 -13.86 -3.62
C VAL A 32 14.48 -12.57 -3.92
N ALA A 33 15.74 -12.67 -4.30
CA ALA A 33 16.54 -11.52 -4.68
C ALA A 33 15.92 -10.73 -5.85
N GLY A 34 15.46 -11.41 -6.90
CA GLY A 34 14.78 -10.78 -8.02
C GLY A 34 13.46 -10.10 -7.62
N VAL A 35 12.70 -10.73 -6.74
CA VAL A 35 11.46 -10.16 -6.18
C VAL A 35 11.75 -8.92 -5.34
N LEU A 36 12.75 -8.98 -4.46
CA LEU A 36 13.14 -7.84 -3.61
C LEU A 36 13.69 -6.68 -4.44
N LEU A 37 14.47 -6.96 -5.49
CA LEU A 37 14.96 -5.93 -6.42
C LEU A 37 13.80 -5.27 -7.18
N GLY A 38 12.81 -6.02 -7.66
CA GLY A 38 11.63 -5.46 -8.31
C GLY A 38 10.82 -4.57 -7.35
N MET A 39 10.68 -4.99 -6.09
CA MET A 39 10.01 -4.16 -5.07
C MET A 39 10.82 -2.91 -4.70
N LEU A 40 12.15 -3.05 -4.58
CA LEU A 40 13.06 -1.93 -4.35
C LEU A 40 12.90 -0.89 -5.47
N LEU A 41 12.87 -1.35 -6.72
CA LEU A 41 12.70 -0.51 -7.90
C LEU A 41 11.42 0.33 -7.80
N SER A 42 10.27 -0.30 -7.55
CA SER A 42 8.97 0.39 -7.46
C SER A 42 8.88 1.33 -6.25
N SER A 43 9.43 0.93 -5.09
CA SER A 43 9.35 1.75 -3.87
C SER A 43 10.36 2.90 -3.86
N LEU A 44 11.55 2.69 -4.43
CA LEU A 44 12.57 3.72 -4.56
C LEU A 44 12.09 4.84 -5.50
N ASP A 45 11.51 4.49 -6.65
CA ASP A 45 10.98 5.44 -7.62
C ASP A 45 9.96 6.41 -6.99
N GLN A 46 9.04 5.91 -6.16
CA GLN A 46 8.04 6.74 -5.51
C GLN A 46 8.66 7.79 -4.55
N THR A 47 9.75 7.45 -3.89
CA THR A 47 10.39 8.30 -2.87
C THR A 47 11.41 9.26 -3.47
N VAL A 48 12.18 8.82 -4.47
CA VAL A 48 13.23 9.60 -5.15
C VAL A 48 12.62 10.75 -5.97
N VAL A 49 11.51 10.49 -6.69
CA VAL A 49 10.83 11.51 -7.52
C VAL A 49 10.33 12.68 -6.68
N GLY A 50 9.84 12.42 -5.46
CA GLY A 50 9.33 13.47 -4.58
C GLY A 50 10.34 14.58 -4.28
N THR A 51 11.60 14.23 -4.09
CA THR A 51 12.67 15.19 -3.79
C THR A 51 13.15 15.97 -5.02
N ALA A 52 13.00 15.41 -6.21
CA ALA A 52 13.37 16.06 -7.46
C ALA A 52 12.30 17.04 -7.99
N MET A 53 11.05 16.93 -7.50
CA MET A 53 9.91 17.69 -8.03
C MET A 53 10.09 19.21 -8.06
N PRO A 54 10.67 19.89 -7.05
CA PRO A 54 10.87 21.34 -7.12
C PRO A 54 11.74 21.75 -8.34
N ARG A 55 12.78 20.98 -8.63
CA ARG A 55 13.65 21.22 -9.79
C ARG A 55 12.97 20.91 -11.12
N ILE A 56 12.19 19.82 -11.15
CA ILE A 56 11.37 19.44 -12.32
C ILE A 56 10.38 20.55 -12.68
N ILE A 57 9.65 21.08 -11.68
CA ILE A 57 8.68 22.16 -11.86
C ILE A 57 9.35 23.42 -12.39
N ALA A 58 10.50 23.79 -11.83
CA ALA A 58 11.24 24.97 -12.25
C ALA A 58 11.74 24.86 -13.69
N GLU A 59 12.18 23.67 -14.14
CA GLU A 59 12.71 23.47 -15.49
C GLU A 59 11.62 23.25 -16.55
N LEU A 60 10.54 22.54 -16.21
CA LEU A 60 9.44 22.24 -17.14
C LEU A 60 8.25 23.23 -17.06
N ASN A 61 8.34 24.29 -16.22
CA ASN A 61 7.30 25.31 -16.03
C ASN A 61 5.91 24.75 -15.72
N GLY A 62 5.82 23.71 -14.87
CA GLY A 62 4.62 22.90 -14.70
C GLY A 62 3.98 22.94 -13.31
N LEU A 63 4.02 24.09 -12.60
CA LEU A 63 3.49 24.20 -11.23
C LEU A 63 2.02 23.76 -11.11
N ASN A 64 1.17 24.14 -12.08
CA ASN A 64 -0.26 23.80 -12.07
C ASN A 64 -0.55 22.32 -12.30
N HIS A 65 0.43 21.54 -12.73
CA HIS A 65 0.29 20.12 -13.05
C HIS A 65 1.13 19.22 -12.12
N TYR A 66 1.66 19.79 -11.05
CA TYR A 66 2.54 19.09 -10.11
C TYR A 66 1.92 17.81 -9.56
N SER A 67 0.68 17.88 -9.08
CA SER A 67 -0.04 16.73 -8.50
C SER A 67 -0.21 15.58 -9.49
N TRP A 68 -0.39 15.91 -10.78
CA TRP A 68 -0.63 14.94 -11.83
C TRP A 68 0.52 13.96 -12.08
N VAL A 69 1.77 14.35 -11.79
CA VAL A 69 2.94 13.47 -11.93
C VAL A 69 2.84 12.27 -10.98
N PHE A 70 2.33 12.47 -9.78
CA PHE A 70 2.07 11.40 -8.82
C PHE A 70 0.75 10.69 -9.09
N THR A 71 -0.29 11.46 -9.37
CA THR A 71 -1.65 10.93 -9.60
C THR A 71 -1.69 9.99 -10.80
N ALA A 72 -1.09 10.33 -11.94
CA ALA A 72 -1.05 9.49 -13.13
C ALA A 72 -0.37 8.13 -12.85
N TYR A 73 0.75 8.14 -12.13
CA TYR A 73 1.43 6.92 -11.72
C TYR A 73 0.58 6.07 -10.77
N MET A 74 0.00 6.68 -9.74
CA MET A 74 -0.82 5.97 -8.75
C MET A 74 -2.10 5.40 -9.35
N LEU A 75 -2.78 6.16 -10.22
CA LEU A 75 -3.97 5.69 -10.93
C LEU A 75 -3.65 4.47 -11.79
N ALA A 76 -2.64 4.59 -12.66
CA ALA A 76 -2.25 3.53 -13.57
C ALA A 76 -1.80 2.28 -12.82
N SER A 77 -1.02 2.43 -11.75
CA SER A 77 -0.56 1.30 -10.94
C SER A 77 -1.72 0.63 -10.20
N THR A 78 -2.61 1.38 -9.56
CA THR A 78 -3.72 0.81 -8.79
C THR A 78 -4.70 0.06 -9.68
N VAL A 79 -5.06 0.64 -10.82
CA VAL A 79 -6.02 0.03 -11.75
C VAL A 79 -5.48 -1.24 -12.39
N SER A 80 -4.19 -1.32 -12.64
CA SER A 80 -3.56 -2.49 -13.25
C SER A 80 -3.34 -3.67 -12.27
N ILE A 81 -3.36 -3.44 -10.97
CA ILE A 81 -3.14 -4.47 -9.93
C ILE A 81 -4.02 -5.72 -10.13
N PRO A 82 -5.37 -5.65 -10.17
CA PRO A 82 -6.21 -6.83 -10.28
C PRO A 82 -6.04 -7.53 -11.63
N ILE A 83 -5.82 -6.77 -12.69
CA ILE A 83 -5.59 -7.29 -14.05
C ILE A 83 -4.31 -8.14 -14.07
N TYR A 84 -3.21 -7.62 -13.59
CA TYR A 84 -1.95 -8.37 -13.51
C TYR A 84 -2.02 -9.55 -12.55
N GLY A 85 -2.76 -9.43 -11.45
CA GLY A 85 -2.99 -10.54 -10.54
C GLY A 85 -3.61 -11.73 -11.26
N LYS A 86 -4.73 -11.51 -11.96
CA LYS A 86 -5.44 -12.54 -12.73
C LYS A 86 -4.58 -13.08 -13.87
N LEU A 87 -4.03 -12.20 -14.70
CA LEU A 87 -3.23 -12.61 -15.84
C LEU A 87 -1.99 -13.40 -15.43
N SER A 88 -1.38 -13.08 -14.28
CA SER A 88 -0.23 -13.83 -13.78
C SER A 88 -0.59 -15.22 -13.27
N ASP A 89 -1.83 -15.44 -12.80
CA ASP A 89 -2.33 -16.78 -12.45
C ASP A 89 -2.56 -17.63 -13.71
N LEU A 90 -3.08 -17.03 -14.79
CA LEU A 90 -3.45 -17.73 -16.02
C LEU A 90 -2.23 -18.06 -16.90
N TYR A 91 -1.36 -17.08 -17.10
CA TYR A 91 -0.25 -17.18 -18.06
C TYR A 91 1.12 -17.31 -17.41
N GLY A 92 1.20 -17.24 -16.09
CA GLY A 92 2.41 -17.45 -15.30
C GLY A 92 3.07 -16.20 -14.76
N ARG A 93 3.59 -16.30 -13.55
CA ARG A 93 4.20 -15.20 -12.79
C ARG A 93 5.38 -14.56 -13.52
N ARG A 94 6.25 -15.39 -14.12
CA ARG A 94 7.49 -14.92 -14.76
C ARG A 94 7.23 -13.89 -15.85
N VAL A 95 6.27 -14.17 -16.75
CA VAL A 95 5.99 -13.32 -17.90
C VAL A 95 5.47 -11.96 -17.46
N PHE A 96 4.51 -11.93 -16.54
CA PHE A 96 3.89 -10.68 -16.10
C PHE A 96 4.76 -9.89 -15.11
N PHE A 97 5.56 -10.55 -14.29
CA PHE A 97 6.51 -9.88 -13.41
C PHE A 97 7.65 -9.22 -14.22
N ALA A 98 8.27 -9.96 -15.13
CA ALA A 98 9.30 -9.43 -16.00
C ALA A 98 8.74 -8.39 -16.99
N GLY A 99 7.58 -8.64 -17.60
CA GLY A 99 6.90 -7.70 -18.49
C GLY A 99 6.54 -6.39 -17.80
N GLY A 100 6.01 -6.45 -16.57
CA GLY A 100 5.74 -5.27 -15.74
C GLY A 100 7.01 -4.45 -15.47
N MET A 101 8.13 -5.12 -15.13
CA MET A 101 9.41 -4.44 -14.95
C MET A 101 9.91 -3.80 -16.26
N VAL A 102 9.75 -4.46 -17.41
CA VAL A 102 10.12 -3.89 -18.72
C VAL A 102 9.29 -2.63 -19.01
N ILE A 103 7.96 -2.69 -18.84
CA ILE A 103 7.08 -1.52 -19.04
C ILE A 103 7.49 -0.40 -18.09
N PHE A 104 7.77 -0.70 -16.83
CA PHE A 104 8.24 0.26 -15.84
C PHE A 104 9.54 0.94 -16.27
N LEU A 105 10.53 0.17 -16.75
CA LEU A 105 11.82 0.72 -17.19
C LEU A 105 11.66 1.58 -18.45
N ILE A 106 10.83 1.17 -19.41
CA ILE A 106 10.52 1.98 -20.58
C ILE A 106 9.90 3.31 -20.14
N GLY A 107 8.88 3.26 -19.28
CA GLY A 107 8.26 4.47 -18.71
C GLY A 107 9.27 5.34 -17.98
N SER A 108 10.17 4.75 -17.19
CA SER A 108 11.22 5.46 -16.48
C SER A 108 12.22 6.14 -17.43
N ALA A 109 12.67 5.43 -18.48
CA ALA A 109 13.56 6.01 -19.48
C ALA A 109 12.92 7.19 -20.21
N LEU A 110 11.64 7.07 -20.56
CA LEU A 110 10.86 8.15 -21.18
C LEU A 110 10.67 9.34 -20.22
N CYS A 111 10.40 9.10 -18.93
CA CYS A 111 10.34 10.17 -17.92
C CYS A 111 11.64 10.99 -17.87
N GLY A 112 12.79 10.32 -17.94
CA GLY A 112 14.09 10.99 -18.00
C GLY A 112 14.32 11.80 -19.28
N GLN A 113 13.57 11.56 -20.35
CA GLN A 113 13.64 12.28 -21.64
C GLN A 113 12.54 13.35 -21.80
N ALA A 114 11.65 13.50 -20.81
CA ALA A 114 10.53 14.43 -20.90
C ALA A 114 11.01 15.87 -21.11
N GLN A 115 10.37 16.57 -22.05
CA GLN A 115 10.69 17.96 -22.44
C GLN A 115 9.66 18.95 -21.87
N ASP A 116 8.48 18.46 -21.52
CA ASP A 116 7.41 19.24 -20.90
C ASP A 116 6.69 18.42 -19.83
N MET A 117 5.85 19.09 -19.03
CA MET A 117 5.14 18.46 -17.92
C MET A 117 4.10 17.44 -18.39
N THR A 118 3.47 17.65 -19.54
CA THR A 118 2.46 16.74 -20.09
C THR A 118 3.08 15.41 -20.49
N GLN A 119 4.25 15.44 -21.17
CA GLN A 119 5.01 14.23 -21.49
C GLN A 119 5.41 13.48 -20.22
N LEU A 120 5.90 14.19 -19.21
CA LEU A 120 6.27 13.58 -17.93
C LEU A 120 5.07 12.86 -17.31
N ILE A 121 3.89 13.48 -17.26
CA ILE A 121 2.66 12.89 -16.72
C ILE A 121 2.26 11.63 -17.50
N LEU A 122 2.26 11.67 -18.83
CA LEU A 122 1.93 10.52 -19.65
C LEU A 122 2.92 9.36 -19.45
N PHE A 123 4.21 9.66 -19.40
CA PHE A 123 5.25 8.66 -19.16
C PHE A 123 5.20 8.10 -17.74
N ARG A 124 4.80 8.90 -16.74
CA ARG A 124 4.51 8.44 -15.39
C ARG A 124 3.32 7.48 -15.37
N GLY A 125 2.27 7.76 -16.16
CA GLY A 125 1.16 6.83 -16.34
C GLY A 125 1.64 5.47 -16.91
N LEU A 126 2.47 5.47 -17.95
CA LEU A 126 3.08 4.26 -18.51
C LEU A 126 3.93 3.51 -17.48
N GLN A 127 4.77 4.24 -16.74
CA GLN A 127 5.60 3.68 -15.67
C GLN A 127 4.73 3.05 -14.57
N GLY A 128 3.64 3.71 -14.20
CA GLY A 128 2.65 3.22 -13.24
C GLY A 128 2.00 1.90 -13.67
N LEU A 129 1.66 1.74 -14.96
CA LEU A 129 1.16 0.46 -15.48
C LEU A 129 2.14 -0.68 -15.21
N GLY A 130 3.45 -0.46 -15.39
CA GLY A 130 4.47 -1.46 -15.04
C GLY A 130 4.56 -1.73 -13.53
N ALA A 131 4.48 -0.68 -12.72
CA ALA A 131 4.57 -0.77 -11.26
C ALA A 131 3.45 -1.62 -10.65
N GLY A 132 2.24 -1.54 -11.20
CA GLY A 132 1.08 -2.30 -10.71
C GLY A 132 1.24 -3.82 -10.78
N ALA A 133 2.14 -4.33 -11.62
CA ALA A 133 2.48 -5.75 -11.69
C ALA A 133 3.42 -6.19 -10.55
N MET A 134 4.33 -5.31 -10.10
CA MET A 134 5.48 -5.72 -9.28
C MET A 134 5.06 -6.22 -7.91
N MET A 135 4.34 -5.43 -7.13
CA MET A 135 4.03 -5.76 -5.73
C MET A 135 3.09 -6.97 -5.58
N PRO A 136 1.93 -7.05 -6.28
CA PRO A 136 1.02 -8.17 -6.11
C PRO A 136 1.62 -9.49 -6.60
N ILE A 137 2.34 -9.47 -7.73
CA ILE A 137 2.98 -10.68 -8.26
C ILE A 137 4.15 -11.11 -7.37
N ALA A 138 4.94 -10.17 -6.83
CA ALA A 138 6.01 -10.45 -5.87
C ALA A 138 5.48 -11.21 -4.64
N ILE A 139 4.38 -10.72 -4.07
CA ILE A 139 3.72 -11.35 -2.91
C ILE A 139 3.15 -12.72 -3.29
N ALA A 140 2.57 -12.86 -4.48
CA ALA A 140 2.05 -14.12 -4.97
C ALA A 140 3.19 -15.15 -5.19
N ILE A 141 4.34 -14.75 -5.75
CA ILE A 141 5.53 -15.60 -5.92
C ILE A 141 6.00 -16.14 -4.56
N VAL A 142 6.07 -15.29 -3.54
CA VAL A 142 6.41 -15.72 -2.18
C VAL A 142 5.39 -16.74 -1.65
N GLY A 143 4.10 -16.51 -1.94
CA GLY A 143 3.03 -17.46 -1.62
C GLY A 143 3.15 -18.80 -2.33
N ASP A 144 3.62 -18.80 -3.58
CA ASP A 144 3.82 -20.02 -4.38
C ASP A 144 5.02 -20.84 -3.90
N ILE A 145 6.12 -20.18 -3.50
CA ILE A 145 7.39 -20.83 -3.17
C ILE A 145 7.46 -21.29 -1.71
N PHE A 146 6.93 -20.48 -0.78
CA PHE A 146 7.07 -20.73 0.65
C PHE A 146 5.77 -21.23 1.28
N PRO A 147 5.87 -22.16 2.27
CA PRO A 147 4.72 -22.59 3.04
C PRO A 147 4.18 -21.43 3.91
N PRO A 148 2.89 -21.43 4.31
CA PRO A 148 2.29 -20.35 5.08
C PRO A 148 3.08 -19.93 6.34
N ALA A 149 3.70 -20.88 7.01
CA ALA A 149 4.50 -20.63 8.21
C ALA A 149 5.77 -19.77 7.95
N GLU A 150 6.34 -19.83 6.74
CA GLU A 150 7.54 -19.07 6.38
C GLU A 150 7.22 -17.73 5.67
N ARG A 151 6.02 -17.57 5.13
CA ARG A 151 5.62 -16.37 4.37
C ARG A 151 5.75 -15.10 5.18
N GLY A 152 5.46 -15.15 6.49
CA GLY A 152 5.57 -13.98 7.37
C GLY A 152 6.99 -13.42 7.43
N LYS A 153 8.01 -14.27 7.46
CA LYS A 153 9.43 -13.86 7.42
C LYS A 153 9.76 -13.13 6.10
N TRP A 154 9.34 -13.69 4.97
CA TRP A 154 9.65 -13.14 3.66
C TRP A 154 8.88 -11.85 3.38
N GLN A 155 7.63 -11.79 3.78
CA GLN A 155 6.84 -10.55 3.70
C GLN A 155 7.40 -9.46 4.62
N GLY A 156 7.92 -9.82 5.81
CA GLY A 156 8.65 -8.89 6.67
C GLY A 156 9.89 -8.30 5.98
N LEU A 157 10.65 -9.13 5.25
CA LEU A 157 11.80 -8.66 4.47
C LEU A 157 11.38 -7.75 3.30
N MET A 158 10.26 -8.06 2.64
CA MET A 158 9.69 -7.18 1.60
C MET A 158 9.30 -5.80 2.17
N MET A 159 8.73 -5.77 3.36
CA MET A 159 8.42 -4.51 4.05
C MET A 159 9.69 -3.75 4.49
N ALA A 160 10.75 -4.46 4.84
CA ALA A 160 12.04 -3.85 5.15
C ALA A 160 12.65 -3.15 3.93
N VAL A 161 12.50 -3.71 2.73
CA VAL A 161 12.92 -3.07 1.46
C VAL A 161 12.15 -1.77 1.24
N PHE A 162 10.83 -1.76 1.48
CA PHE A 162 10.02 -0.55 1.39
C PHE A 162 10.47 0.52 2.40
N GLY A 163 10.73 0.12 3.65
CA GLY A 163 11.27 1.01 4.68
C GLY A 163 12.64 1.58 4.31
N LEU A 164 13.54 0.75 3.78
CA LEU A 164 14.87 1.18 3.31
C LEU A 164 14.75 2.19 2.16
N SER A 165 13.85 1.93 1.20
CA SER A 165 13.58 2.86 0.09
C SER A 165 13.08 4.23 0.58
N SER A 166 12.27 4.25 1.63
CA SER A 166 11.75 5.50 2.21
C SER A 166 12.83 6.36 2.86
N ILE A 167 13.94 5.76 3.26
CA ILE A 167 15.09 6.44 3.85
C ILE A 167 16.11 6.84 2.78
N VAL A 168 16.52 5.85 1.96
CA VAL A 168 17.53 6.03 0.93
C VAL A 168 17.02 6.90 -0.23
N GLY A 169 15.73 6.80 -0.54
CA GLY A 169 15.11 7.49 -1.68
C GLY A 169 15.29 9.00 -1.64
N PRO A 170 14.84 9.70 -0.59
CA PRO A 170 14.99 11.15 -0.52
C PRO A 170 16.45 11.62 -0.56
N TRP A 171 17.36 10.89 0.12
CA TRP A 171 18.78 11.19 0.08
C TRP A 171 19.36 11.02 -1.33
N LEU A 172 19.09 9.88 -1.96
CA LEU A 172 19.57 9.57 -3.31
C LEU A 172 18.97 10.53 -4.35
N GLY A 173 17.68 10.85 -4.22
CA GLY A 173 16.98 11.75 -5.13
C GLY A 173 17.51 13.18 -5.06
N GLY A 174 17.76 13.69 -3.86
CA GLY A 174 18.40 14.99 -3.66
C GLY A 174 19.81 15.00 -4.24
N TRP A 175 20.65 14.01 -3.89
CA TRP A 175 22.01 13.91 -4.38
C TRP A 175 22.10 13.84 -5.91
N LEU A 176 21.27 12.99 -6.53
CA LEU A 176 21.21 12.88 -8.00
C LEU A 176 20.79 14.20 -8.65
N THR A 177 19.77 14.86 -8.09
CA THR A 177 19.22 16.10 -8.62
C THR A 177 20.25 17.22 -8.57
N ASP A 178 21.03 17.32 -7.48
CA ASP A 178 22.00 18.38 -7.27
C ASP A 178 23.27 18.19 -8.12
N HIS A 179 23.73 16.94 -8.36
CA HIS A 179 25.01 16.67 -9.04
C HIS A 179 24.86 16.35 -10.52
N TRP A 180 23.80 15.59 -10.90
CA TRP A 180 23.62 15.10 -12.26
C TRP A 180 22.33 15.58 -12.93
N GLY A 181 21.48 16.27 -12.17
CA GLY A 181 20.18 16.77 -12.62
C GLY A 181 19.04 15.74 -12.40
N TRP A 182 17.82 16.25 -12.35
CA TRP A 182 16.62 15.49 -12.00
C TRP A 182 16.33 14.30 -12.93
N ARG A 183 16.78 14.34 -14.18
CA ARG A 183 16.57 13.24 -15.14
C ARG A 183 17.20 11.93 -14.68
N TRP A 184 18.31 12.00 -13.94
CA TRP A 184 18.98 10.83 -13.39
C TRP A 184 18.20 10.13 -12.28
N VAL A 185 17.22 10.79 -11.69
CA VAL A 185 16.26 10.18 -10.76
C VAL A 185 15.47 9.05 -11.41
N PHE A 186 15.20 9.16 -12.70
CA PHE A 186 14.56 8.12 -13.50
C PHE A 186 15.55 7.09 -14.07
N TYR A 187 16.73 7.54 -14.46
CA TYR A 187 17.74 6.63 -15.04
C TYR A 187 18.38 5.71 -14.00
N VAL A 188 18.40 6.06 -12.73
CA VAL A 188 18.89 5.18 -11.65
C VAL A 188 18.10 3.87 -11.56
N ASN A 189 16.86 3.85 -12.05
CA ASN A 189 16.04 2.66 -12.13
C ASN A 189 16.56 1.63 -13.16
N MET A 190 17.32 2.06 -14.17
CA MET A 190 17.78 1.19 -15.26
C MET A 190 18.68 0.04 -14.78
N PRO A 191 19.82 0.30 -14.08
CA PRO A 191 20.70 -0.79 -13.66
C PRO A 191 20.01 -1.73 -12.67
N VAL A 192 19.21 -1.20 -11.73
CA VAL A 192 18.49 -2.01 -10.76
C VAL A 192 17.43 -2.88 -11.44
N GLY A 193 16.67 -2.30 -12.37
CA GLY A 193 15.61 -3.01 -13.08
C GLY A 193 16.13 -4.08 -14.04
N VAL A 194 17.24 -3.81 -14.77
CA VAL A 194 17.88 -4.82 -15.60
C VAL A 194 18.36 -6.01 -14.76
N LEU A 195 19.00 -5.74 -13.62
CA LEU A 195 19.41 -6.80 -12.69
C LEU A 195 18.20 -7.59 -12.15
N ALA A 196 17.11 -6.91 -11.82
CA ALA A 196 15.88 -7.54 -11.37
C ALA A 196 15.24 -8.42 -12.46
N ILE A 197 15.21 -7.98 -13.71
CA ILE A 197 14.71 -8.76 -14.85
C ILE A 197 15.58 -10.01 -15.09
N ILE A 198 16.89 -9.86 -15.08
CA ILE A 198 17.81 -10.99 -15.26
C ILE A 198 17.62 -12.01 -14.13
N THR A 199 17.63 -11.58 -12.89
CA THR A 199 17.50 -12.48 -11.74
C THR A 199 16.13 -13.17 -11.71
N ALA A 200 15.05 -12.45 -11.95
CA ALA A 200 13.70 -13.02 -12.05
C ALA A 200 13.57 -13.94 -13.26
N GLY A 201 14.12 -13.55 -14.41
CA GLY A 201 14.11 -14.31 -15.65
C GLY A 201 14.84 -15.65 -15.56
N LEU A 202 15.97 -15.71 -14.88
CA LEU A 202 16.76 -16.93 -14.70
C LEU A 202 16.18 -17.84 -13.60
N ALA A 203 15.63 -17.25 -12.54
CA ALA A 203 15.23 -17.99 -11.35
C ALA A 203 13.78 -18.49 -11.38
N LEU A 204 12.85 -17.71 -11.95
CA LEU A 204 11.45 -18.08 -12.02
C LEU A 204 11.21 -19.18 -13.07
N PRO A 205 10.47 -20.23 -12.72
CA PRO A 205 10.14 -21.30 -13.67
C PRO A 205 9.23 -20.77 -14.79
N GLY A 206 9.64 -21.06 -16.03
CA GLY A 206 8.96 -20.55 -17.23
C GLY A 206 7.81 -21.39 -17.78
N ARG A 207 7.47 -22.52 -17.13
CA ARG A 207 6.49 -23.45 -17.69
C ARG A 207 5.12 -23.27 -17.03
N VAL A 208 4.20 -22.67 -17.78
CA VAL A 208 2.77 -22.81 -17.58
C VAL A 208 2.25 -23.74 -18.71
N ARG A 209 1.47 -24.75 -18.33
CA ARG A 209 0.75 -25.59 -19.30
C ARG A 209 -0.13 -24.65 -20.15
N ARG A 210 0.05 -24.63 -21.47
CA ARG A 210 -0.79 -23.83 -22.37
C ARG A 210 -2.22 -24.38 -22.32
N VAL A 211 -3.02 -23.79 -21.46
CA VAL A 211 -4.48 -23.89 -21.52
C VAL A 211 -4.96 -22.65 -22.25
N GLN A 212 -5.90 -22.79 -23.16
CA GLN A 212 -6.51 -21.64 -23.82
C GLN A 212 -7.42 -20.94 -22.82
N HIS A 213 -6.94 -19.82 -22.27
CA HIS A 213 -7.72 -18.95 -21.40
C HIS A 213 -8.35 -17.81 -22.21
N ARG A 214 -9.58 -17.43 -21.83
CA ARG A 214 -10.24 -16.23 -22.39
C ARG A 214 -10.06 -15.07 -21.44
N ILE A 215 -9.33 -14.04 -21.88
CA ILE A 215 -9.14 -12.82 -21.11
C ILE A 215 -10.49 -12.07 -21.08
N ASP A 216 -10.93 -11.69 -19.88
CA ASP A 216 -12.10 -10.83 -19.70
C ASP A 216 -11.74 -9.36 -19.99
N VAL A 217 -11.74 -9.02 -21.29
CA VAL A 217 -11.45 -7.65 -21.74
C VAL A 217 -12.56 -6.70 -21.30
N LEU A 218 -13.82 -7.16 -21.28
CA LEU A 218 -14.95 -6.33 -20.88
C LEU A 218 -14.92 -6.03 -19.38
N GLY A 219 -14.61 -7.03 -18.55
CA GLY A 219 -14.38 -6.83 -17.11
C GLY A 219 -13.22 -5.88 -16.85
N ALA A 220 -12.08 -6.05 -17.56
CA ALA A 220 -10.94 -5.14 -17.45
C ALA A 220 -11.32 -3.70 -17.79
N THR A 221 -12.01 -3.48 -18.92
CA THR A 221 -12.37 -2.12 -19.37
C THR A 221 -13.39 -1.45 -18.45
N THR A 222 -14.40 -2.18 -17.99
CA THR A 222 -15.42 -1.64 -17.06
C THR A 222 -14.82 -1.36 -15.67
N LEU A 223 -13.92 -2.22 -15.21
CA LEU A 223 -13.20 -2.00 -13.95
C LEU A 223 -12.30 -0.75 -14.03
N VAL A 224 -11.54 -0.58 -15.12
CA VAL A 224 -10.73 0.61 -15.38
C VAL A 224 -11.61 1.85 -15.47
N ALA A 225 -12.69 1.81 -16.29
CA ALA A 225 -13.61 2.92 -16.48
C ALA A 225 -14.36 3.33 -15.20
N GLY A 226 -14.46 2.45 -14.21
CA GLY A 226 -15.02 2.77 -12.91
C GLY A 226 -13.98 3.22 -11.88
N THR A 227 -12.83 2.55 -11.84
CA THR A 227 -11.81 2.84 -10.81
C THR A 227 -11.07 4.15 -11.09
N VAL A 228 -10.78 4.48 -12.35
CA VAL A 228 -10.10 5.74 -12.70
C VAL A 228 -10.91 6.96 -12.25
N PRO A 229 -12.19 7.11 -12.61
CA PRO A 229 -12.99 8.23 -12.12
C PRO A 229 -13.17 8.22 -10.59
N LEU A 230 -13.28 7.04 -9.96
CA LEU A 230 -13.34 6.96 -8.51
C LEU A 230 -12.12 7.61 -7.85
N LEU A 231 -10.93 7.21 -8.27
CA LEU A 231 -9.68 7.71 -7.70
C LEU A 231 -9.43 9.18 -8.07
N LEU A 232 -9.79 9.60 -9.29
CA LEU A 232 -9.74 11.01 -9.70
C LEU A 232 -10.69 11.86 -8.88
N GLY A 233 -11.93 11.42 -8.69
CA GLY A 233 -12.92 12.12 -7.87
C GLY A 233 -12.38 12.36 -6.45
N PHE A 234 -11.79 11.36 -5.84
CA PHE A 234 -11.16 11.51 -4.52
C PHE A 234 -9.88 12.36 -4.55
N SER A 235 -9.09 12.31 -5.62
CA SER A 235 -7.87 13.13 -5.75
C SER A 235 -8.19 14.62 -5.90
N TRP A 236 -9.26 14.96 -6.60
CA TRP A 236 -9.68 16.33 -6.87
C TRP A 236 -10.55 16.94 -5.77
N ALA A 237 -11.33 16.09 -5.08
CA ALA A 237 -12.27 16.55 -4.07
C ALA A 237 -11.56 17.24 -2.90
N GLY A 238 -11.91 18.51 -2.69
CA GLY A 238 -11.36 19.33 -1.59
C GLY A 238 -9.94 19.84 -1.82
N THR A 239 -9.33 19.57 -2.99
CA THR A 239 -8.02 20.09 -3.40
C THR A 239 -8.13 20.99 -4.62
N GLU A 240 -8.50 20.46 -5.79
CA GLU A 240 -8.69 21.21 -7.03
C GLU A 240 -10.13 21.72 -7.19
N TYR A 241 -11.11 20.94 -6.72
CA TYR A 241 -12.53 21.25 -6.82
C TYR A 241 -13.27 21.01 -5.50
N PRO A 242 -14.31 21.80 -5.19
CA PRO A 242 -15.20 21.49 -4.06
C PRO A 242 -15.87 20.12 -4.22
N TRP A 243 -16.15 19.43 -3.11
CA TRP A 243 -16.82 18.12 -3.10
C TRP A 243 -18.15 18.11 -3.87
N THR A 244 -18.86 19.23 -3.88
CA THR A 244 -20.16 19.41 -4.53
C THR A 244 -20.05 19.86 -5.98
N SER A 245 -18.85 19.98 -6.54
CA SER A 245 -18.64 20.40 -7.92
C SER A 245 -19.14 19.34 -8.90
N TRP A 246 -19.61 19.79 -10.07
CA TRP A 246 -20.08 18.87 -11.10
C TRP A 246 -19.00 17.92 -11.60
N GLN A 247 -17.72 18.34 -11.58
CA GLN A 247 -16.56 17.53 -11.98
C GLN A 247 -16.40 16.34 -11.04
N VAL A 248 -16.41 16.59 -9.71
CA VAL A 248 -16.27 15.55 -8.70
C VAL A 248 -17.48 14.62 -8.67
N LEU A 249 -18.68 15.19 -8.73
CA LEU A 249 -19.93 14.41 -8.75
C LEU A 249 -20.06 13.55 -10.00
N SER A 250 -19.66 14.05 -11.17
CA SER A 250 -19.65 13.26 -12.41
C SER A 250 -18.64 12.10 -12.33
N CYS A 251 -17.45 12.32 -11.76
CA CYS A 251 -16.50 11.25 -11.51
C CYS A 251 -17.10 10.14 -10.63
N PHE A 252 -17.75 10.50 -9.53
CA PHE A 252 -18.39 9.51 -8.66
C PHE A 252 -19.61 8.83 -9.31
N ALA A 253 -20.40 9.55 -10.10
CA ALA A 253 -21.52 8.96 -10.82
C ALA A 253 -21.04 7.93 -11.86
N VAL A 254 -20.02 8.26 -12.66
CA VAL A 254 -19.41 7.35 -13.63
C VAL A 254 -18.80 6.14 -12.90
N ALA A 255 -18.07 6.37 -11.82
CA ALA A 255 -17.49 5.31 -11.01
C ALA A 255 -18.56 4.34 -10.48
N LEU A 256 -19.64 4.88 -9.91
CA LEU A 256 -20.75 4.07 -9.39
C LEU A 256 -21.38 3.21 -10.47
N VAL A 257 -21.69 3.80 -11.63
CA VAL A 257 -22.31 3.09 -12.76
C VAL A 257 -21.38 2.01 -13.29
N MET A 258 -20.12 2.35 -13.59
CA MET A 258 -19.17 1.42 -14.19
C MET A 258 -18.74 0.30 -13.23
N LEU A 259 -18.50 0.58 -11.95
CA LEU A 259 -18.20 -0.47 -10.97
C LEU A 259 -19.41 -1.34 -10.67
N SER A 260 -20.61 -0.78 -10.63
CA SER A 260 -21.85 -1.59 -10.50
C SER A 260 -22.03 -2.49 -11.72
N LEU A 261 -21.84 -1.96 -12.94
CA LEU A 261 -21.87 -2.74 -14.17
C LEU A 261 -20.80 -3.85 -14.15
N ALA A 262 -19.57 -3.54 -13.76
CA ALA A 262 -18.51 -4.51 -13.63
C ALA A 262 -18.90 -5.63 -12.66
N LEU A 263 -19.22 -5.31 -11.40
CA LEU A 263 -19.37 -6.30 -10.32
C LEU A 263 -20.68 -7.11 -10.41
N PHE A 264 -21.78 -6.51 -10.89
CA PHE A 264 -23.10 -7.17 -10.89
C PHE A 264 -23.52 -7.71 -12.25
N VAL A 265 -22.93 -7.24 -13.35
CA VAL A 265 -23.36 -7.63 -14.70
C VAL A 265 -22.26 -8.36 -15.46
N VAL A 266 -21.06 -7.78 -15.54
CA VAL A 266 -19.98 -8.27 -16.39
C VAL A 266 -19.24 -9.43 -15.73
N GLU A 267 -18.66 -9.22 -14.56
CA GLU A 267 -17.85 -10.20 -13.84
C GLU A 267 -18.62 -11.51 -13.52
N PRO A 268 -19.92 -11.50 -13.12
CA PRO A 268 -20.64 -12.75 -12.89
C PRO A 268 -20.91 -13.58 -14.16
N ARG A 269 -20.82 -12.96 -15.35
CA ARG A 269 -21.03 -13.62 -16.65
C ARG A 269 -19.73 -13.99 -17.35
N ALA A 270 -18.59 -13.45 -16.89
CA ALA A 270 -17.30 -13.72 -17.48
C ALA A 270 -16.85 -15.14 -17.16
N PRO A 271 -16.31 -15.90 -18.15
CA PRO A 271 -15.75 -17.24 -17.89
C PRO A 271 -14.58 -17.20 -16.92
N GLU A 272 -13.76 -16.15 -16.99
CA GLU A 272 -12.58 -15.94 -16.13
C GLU A 272 -12.57 -14.50 -15.61
N PRO A 273 -13.43 -14.19 -14.62
CA PRO A 273 -13.58 -12.84 -14.08
C PRO A 273 -12.27 -12.33 -13.45
N ILE A 274 -12.01 -11.01 -13.55
CA ILE A 274 -10.85 -10.35 -12.93
C ILE A 274 -11.04 -10.25 -11.43
N ILE A 275 -12.24 -9.83 -11.02
CA ILE A 275 -12.68 -9.79 -9.62
C ILE A 275 -13.81 -10.79 -9.45
N SER A 276 -13.49 -12.03 -9.19
CA SER A 276 -14.52 -13.06 -9.02
C SER A 276 -15.49 -12.70 -7.88
N PRO A 277 -16.80 -12.47 -8.13
CA PRO A 277 -17.75 -12.17 -7.06
C PRO A 277 -17.84 -13.28 -6.01
N GLY A 278 -17.55 -14.53 -6.40
CA GLY A 278 -17.44 -15.67 -5.50
C GLY A 278 -16.41 -15.53 -4.38
N LEU A 279 -15.38 -14.70 -4.56
CA LEU A 279 -14.38 -14.43 -3.51
C LEU A 279 -15.04 -13.78 -2.29
N PHE A 280 -16.00 -12.88 -2.50
CA PHE A 280 -16.68 -12.15 -1.43
C PHE A 280 -17.69 -13.02 -0.65
N ARG A 281 -18.10 -14.18 -1.19
CA ARG A 281 -18.90 -15.17 -0.44
C ARG A 281 -18.07 -15.82 0.67
N ASN A 282 -16.74 -15.83 0.55
CA ASN A 282 -15.86 -16.27 1.61
C ASN A 282 -15.72 -15.17 2.66
N ARG A 283 -16.24 -15.41 3.87
CA ARG A 283 -16.20 -14.44 4.98
C ARG A 283 -14.80 -13.99 5.35
N VAL A 284 -13.80 -14.88 5.23
CA VAL A 284 -12.40 -14.53 5.53
C VAL A 284 -11.89 -13.51 4.52
N PHE A 285 -12.19 -13.69 3.23
CA PHE A 285 -11.80 -12.75 2.19
C PHE A 285 -12.50 -11.39 2.37
N ALA A 286 -13.82 -11.39 2.47
CA ALA A 286 -14.62 -10.16 2.57
C ALA A 286 -14.19 -9.31 3.79
N LEU A 287 -14.05 -9.95 4.97
CA LEU A 287 -13.62 -9.26 6.18
C LEU A 287 -12.14 -8.82 6.11
N SER A 288 -11.25 -9.60 5.48
CA SER A 288 -9.85 -9.21 5.28
C SER A 288 -9.72 -8.01 4.36
N VAL A 289 -10.51 -7.96 3.27
CA VAL A 289 -10.56 -6.84 2.35
C VAL A 289 -11.04 -5.58 3.07
N LEU A 290 -12.15 -5.66 3.79
CA LEU A 290 -12.70 -4.53 4.54
C LEU A 290 -11.73 -4.05 5.64
N ALA A 291 -11.17 -4.98 6.42
CA ALA A 291 -10.22 -4.64 7.46
C ALA A 291 -8.95 -4.01 6.88
N SER A 292 -8.42 -4.54 5.75
CA SER A 292 -7.25 -3.98 5.08
C SER A 292 -7.51 -2.62 4.43
N PHE A 293 -8.70 -2.39 3.89
CA PHE A 293 -9.15 -1.10 3.38
C PHE A 293 -9.13 -0.03 4.50
N LEU A 294 -9.79 -0.33 5.62
CA LEU A 294 -9.86 0.56 6.79
C LEU A 294 -8.48 0.79 7.42
N LEU A 295 -7.67 -0.28 7.52
CA LEU A 295 -6.29 -0.22 7.99
C LEU A 295 -5.46 0.75 7.14
N SER A 296 -5.58 0.64 5.82
CA SER A 296 -4.83 1.48 4.89
C SER A 296 -5.27 2.94 4.98
N ALA A 297 -6.58 3.19 5.06
CA ALA A 297 -7.11 4.54 5.24
C ALA A 297 -6.56 5.22 6.52
N GLY A 298 -6.50 4.48 7.64
CA GLY A 298 -5.93 5.00 8.89
C GLY A 298 -4.40 5.12 8.89
N MET A 299 -3.71 4.20 8.23
CA MET A 299 -2.25 4.18 8.17
C MET A 299 -1.67 5.38 7.42
N PHE A 300 -2.24 5.74 6.26
CA PHE A 300 -1.73 6.85 5.45
C PHE A 300 -1.84 8.19 6.16
N GLY A 301 -2.79 8.36 7.06
CA GLY A 301 -2.88 9.55 7.92
C GLY A 301 -1.60 9.76 8.75
N ALA A 302 -1.13 8.72 9.41
CA ALA A 302 0.11 8.80 10.18
C ALA A 302 1.33 9.04 9.27
N ILE A 303 1.49 8.25 8.21
CA ILE A 303 2.67 8.32 7.32
C ILE A 303 2.81 9.69 6.65
N MET A 304 1.71 10.31 6.23
CA MET A 304 1.74 11.54 5.45
C MET A 304 1.84 12.80 6.31
N TYR A 305 1.16 12.82 7.46
CA TYR A 305 1.04 14.04 8.27
C TYR A 305 2.04 14.13 9.43
N ILE A 306 2.69 13.04 9.83
CA ILE A 306 3.76 13.11 10.84
C ILE A 306 4.96 13.94 10.36
N PRO A 307 5.50 13.78 9.14
CA PRO A 307 6.57 14.64 8.65
C PRO A 307 6.18 16.11 8.62
N LEU A 308 4.92 16.41 8.24
CA LEU A 308 4.39 17.77 8.25
C LEU A 308 4.36 18.36 9.67
N PHE A 309 3.93 17.57 10.66
CA PHE A 309 3.95 17.98 12.06
C PHE A 309 5.37 18.26 12.56
N LEU A 310 6.33 17.39 12.22
CA LEU A 310 7.73 17.56 12.61
C LEU A 310 8.36 18.82 12.01
N GLN A 311 8.03 19.14 10.75
CA GLN A 311 8.57 20.31 10.07
C GLN A 311 7.86 21.60 10.50
N ALA A 312 6.54 21.64 10.46
CA ALA A 312 5.78 22.86 10.64
C ALA A 312 5.53 23.21 12.13
N VAL A 313 5.44 22.20 13.00
CA VAL A 313 5.13 22.43 14.45
C VAL A 313 6.39 22.31 15.30
N VAL A 314 7.20 21.26 15.10
CA VAL A 314 8.41 21.04 15.91
C VAL A 314 9.59 21.87 15.40
N GLY A 315 9.56 22.28 14.10
CA GLY A 315 10.59 23.14 13.50
C GLY A 315 11.84 22.37 13.03
N ILE A 316 11.68 21.10 12.70
CA ILE A 316 12.80 20.25 12.22
C ILE A 316 12.93 20.39 10.71
N SER A 317 14.18 20.46 10.20
CA SER A 317 14.43 20.56 8.76
C SER A 317 13.86 19.36 7.98
N ALA A 318 13.51 19.58 6.70
CA ALA A 318 12.96 18.53 5.84
C ALA A 318 13.89 17.31 5.75
N THR A 319 15.20 17.51 5.65
CA THR A 319 16.21 16.44 5.62
C THR A 319 16.20 15.61 6.90
N ASN A 320 16.12 16.26 8.06
CA ASN A 320 16.09 15.58 9.35
C ASN A 320 14.72 14.92 9.62
N SER A 321 13.62 15.47 9.10
CA SER A 321 12.28 14.86 9.27
C SER A 321 12.18 13.49 8.58
N GLY A 322 12.87 13.28 7.46
CA GLY A 322 12.97 11.98 6.80
C GLY A 322 13.69 10.94 7.67
N THR A 323 14.78 11.32 8.33
CA THR A 323 15.50 10.42 9.24
C THR A 323 14.69 10.08 10.49
N LEU A 324 13.82 10.99 10.93
CA LEU A 324 12.94 10.76 12.08
C LEU A 324 11.78 9.77 11.78
N LEU A 325 11.52 9.42 10.52
CA LEU A 325 10.62 8.31 10.19
C LEU A 325 11.28 6.92 10.40
N MET A 326 12.62 6.85 10.48
CA MET A 326 13.33 5.57 10.67
C MET A 326 12.84 4.77 11.89
N PRO A 327 12.66 5.35 13.08
CA PRO A 327 12.18 4.61 14.24
C PRO A 327 10.81 3.96 14.01
N MET A 328 9.89 4.65 13.29
CA MET A 328 8.61 4.07 12.92
C MET A 328 8.78 2.88 11.97
N MET A 329 9.64 3.00 10.95
CA MET A 329 9.92 1.93 10.00
C MET A 329 10.63 0.73 10.66
N LEU A 330 11.51 0.97 11.63
CA LEU A 330 12.11 -0.08 12.45
C LEU A 330 11.05 -0.79 13.32
N GLY A 331 10.13 -0.03 13.92
CA GLY A 331 8.97 -0.59 14.62
C GLY A 331 8.10 -1.44 13.70
N PHE A 332 7.84 -0.97 12.49
CA PHE A 332 7.09 -1.68 11.47
C PHE A 332 7.77 -3.00 11.06
N MET A 333 9.08 -2.97 10.80
CA MET A 333 9.87 -4.14 10.41
C MET A 333 9.95 -5.19 11.54
N THR A 334 10.26 -4.76 12.77
CA THR A 334 10.34 -5.65 13.94
C THR A 334 9.01 -6.31 14.24
N SER A 335 7.92 -5.55 14.19
CA SER A 335 6.56 -6.07 14.34
C SER A 335 6.21 -7.06 13.24
N SER A 336 6.52 -6.78 11.97
CA SER A 336 6.26 -7.71 10.86
C SER A 336 6.96 -9.06 11.06
N ILE A 337 8.21 -9.04 11.49
CA ILE A 337 8.97 -10.26 11.80
C ILE A 337 8.36 -11.00 13.01
N ALA A 338 8.02 -10.26 14.08
CA ALA A 338 7.44 -10.84 15.30
C ALA A 338 6.09 -11.49 15.01
N PHE A 339 5.19 -10.84 14.30
CA PHE A 339 3.89 -11.40 13.89
C PHE A 339 4.06 -12.62 12.99
N GLY A 340 5.01 -12.59 12.04
CA GLY A 340 5.34 -13.75 11.22
C GLY A 340 5.80 -14.95 12.05
N GLN A 341 6.63 -14.72 13.07
CA GLN A 341 7.08 -15.79 13.99
C GLN A 341 5.97 -16.31 14.90
N ILE A 342 5.15 -15.41 15.44
CA ILE A 342 3.99 -15.81 16.27
C ILE A 342 3.04 -16.67 15.44
N LEU A 343 2.75 -16.24 14.21
CA LEU A 343 1.90 -16.97 13.29
C LEU A 343 2.48 -18.35 12.94
N ALA A 344 3.79 -18.44 12.67
CA ALA A 344 4.48 -19.69 12.38
C ALA A 344 4.44 -20.68 13.55
N ARG A 345 4.54 -20.18 14.79
CA ARG A 345 4.57 -21.02 16.01
C ARG A 345 3.19 -21.43 16.48
N THR A 346 2.23 -20.51 16.44
CA THR A 346 0.90 -20.70 17.02
C THR A 346 -0.14 -21.19 16.01
N GLY A 347 0.06 -20.88 14.73
CA GLY A 347 -0.95 -21.09 13.68
C GLY A 347 -2.18 -20.20 13.81
N ARG A 348 -2.21 -19.32 14.82
CA ARG A 348 -3.33 -18.42 15.11
C ARG A 348 -3.03 -17.00 14.66
N TYR A 349 -3.95 -16.39 13.91
CA TYR A 349 -3.76 -15.04 13.36
C TYR A 349 -4.67 -14.00 14.03
N LYS A 350 -5.79 -14.41 14.63
CA LYS A 350 -6.79 -13.47 15.15
C LYS A 350 -6.26 -12.67 16.32
N ILE A 351 -5.63 -13.31 17.29
CA ILE A 351 -5.10 -12.63 18.50
C ILE A 351 -3.98 -11.64 18.13
N PRO A 352 -2.95 -12.03 17.34
CA PRO A 352 -1.93 -11.07 16.90
C PRO A 352 -2.52 -9.91 16.11
N ALA A 353 -3.49 -10.16 15.22
CA ALA A 353 -4.13 -9.09 14.46
C ALA A 353 -4.83 -8.07 15.37
N LEU A 354 -5.66 -8.54 16.30
CA LEU A 354 -6.35 -7.69 17.26
C LEU A 354 -5.35 -6.89 18.13
N ALA A 355 -4.30 -7.53 18.62
CA ALA A 355 -3.25 -6.86 19.38
C ALA A 355 -2.55 -5.76 18.56
N GLY A 356 -2.18 -6.07 17.30
CA GLY A 356 -1.56 -5.09 16.41
C GLY A 356 -2.45 -3.89 16.11
N ILE A 357 -3.72 -4.14 15.78
CA ILE A 357 -4.67 -3.06 15.51
C ILE A 357 -4.88 -2.20 16.78
N ALA A 358 -5.02 -2.84 17.97
CA ALA A 358 -5.18 -2.12 19.23
C ALA A 358 -3.97 -1.23 19.55
N ILE A 359 -2.74 -1.73 19.32
CA ILE A 359 -1.50 -0.95 19.47
C ILE A 359 -1.50 0.23 18.48
N ALA A 360 -1.91 0.01 17.23
CA ALA A 360 -1.97 1.07 16.22
C ALA A 360 -3.02 2.15 16.58
N VAL A 361 -4.19 1.75 17.07
CA VAL A 361 -5.21 2.68 17.59
C VAL A 361 -4.64 3.48 18.74
N PHE A 362 -4.03 2.83 19.74
CA PHE A 362 -3.43 3.49 20.89
C PHE A 362 -2.34 4.48 20.47
N GLY A 363 -1.46 4.11 19.54
CA GLY A 363 -0.42 4.99 19.01
C GLY A 363 -1.01 6.23 18.31
N ASN A 364 -2.09 6.06 17.53
CA ASN A 364 -2.78 7.20 16.90
C ASN A 364 -3.51 8.08 17.92
N LEU A 365 -4.08 7.52 19.00
CA LEU A 365 -4.65 8.32 20.08
C LEU A 365 -3.58 9.13 20.82
N LEU A 366 -2.38 8.58 21.02
CA LEU A 366 -1.24 9.33 21.57
C LEU A 366 -0.79 10.47 20.64
N LEU A 367 -0.81 10.26 19.31
CA LEU A 367 -0.53 11.30 18.33
C LEU A 367 -1.63 12.39 18.35
N TRP A 368 -2.89 12.01 18.52
CA TRP A 368 -4.00 12.96 18.63
C TRP A 368 -3.87 13.87 19.85
N GLN A 369 -3.41 13.33 20.98
CA GLN A 369 -3.29 14.07 22.24
C GLN A 369 -2.01 14.94 22.32
N MET A 370 -1.21 15.03 21.26
CA MET A 370 0.01 15.84 21.28
C MET A 370 -0.32 17.35 21.36
N PRO A 371 0.30 18.07 22.30
CA PRO A 371 0.16 19.53 22.39
C PRO A 371 0.96 20.22 21.26
N PRO A 372 0.66 21.49 20.94
CA PRO A 372 1.47 22.29 20.02
C PRO A 372 2.95 22.43 20.44
N THR A 373 3.22 22.24 21.72
CA THR A 373 4.57 22.26 22.32
C THR A 373 5.25 20.90 22.33
N ALA A 374 4.73 19.91 21.57
CA ALA A 374 5.30 18.57 21.54
C ALA A 374 6.76 18.57 21.08
N THR A 375 7.59 17.79 21.78
CA THR A 375 9.00 17.61 21.44
C THR A 375 9.17 16.49 20.41
N ALA A 376 10.29 16.50 19.67
CA ALA A 376 10.65 15.41 18.75
C ALA A 376 10.62 14.04 19.43
N GLY A 377 11.07 13.92 20.66
CA GLY A 377 11.06 12.67 21.41
C GLY A 377 9.66 12.11 21.66
N MET A 378 8.67 12.97 21.93
CA MET A 378 7.25 12.56 22.07
C MET A 378 6.71 12.02 20.75
N VAL A 379 7.00 12.71 19.64
CA VAL A 379 6.57 12.28 18.31
C VAL A 379 7.19 10.94 17.95
N ILE A 380 8.51 10.78 18.12
CA ILE A 380 9.24 9.52 17.85
C ILE A 380 8.67 8.35 18.65
N ARG A 381 8.45 8.54 19.95
CA ARG A 381 7.84 7.52 20.82
C ARG A 381 6.49 7.04 20.27
N ASN A 382 5.61 7.99 19.92
CA ASN A 382 4.27 7.69 19.44
C ASN A 382 4.32 7.01 18.05
N MET A 383 5.24 7.46 17.19
CA MET A 383 5.49 6.85 15.87
C MET A 383 5.95 5.39 15.96
N VAL A 384 6.85 5.08 16.90
CA VAL A 384 7.32 3.70 17.13
C VAL A 384 6.14 2.81 17.52
N ILE A 385 5.25 3.30 18.40
CA ILE A 385 4.06 2.55 18.83
C ILE A 385 3.14 2.29 17.61
N VAL A 386 2.90 3.32 16.77
CA VAL A 386 2.12 3.15 15.53
C VAL A 386 2.79 2.12 14.60
N GLY A 387 4.11 2.23 14.41
CA GLY A 387 4.88 1.29 13.58
C GLY A 387 4.79 -0.15 14.09
N LEU A 388 4.94 -0.36 15.39
CA LEU A 388 4.78 -1.67 16.04
C LEU A 388 3.37 -2.23 15.85
N GLY A 389 2.34 -1.39 15.89
CA GLY A 389 0.97 -1.83 15.65
C GLY A 389 0.70 -2.24 14.20
N LEU A 390 1.16 -1.45 13.24
CA LEU A 390 0.83 -1.61 11.81
C LEU A 390 1.66 -2.66 11.09
N GLY A 391 2.93 -2.86 11.48
CA GLY A 391 3.92 -3.59 10.68
C GLY A 391 3.55 -5.03 10.38
N GLY A 392 3.01 -5.77 11.34
CA GLY A 392 2.63 -7.16 11.15
C GLY A 392 1.30 -7.36 10.40
N LEU A 393 0.42 -6.36 10.42
CA LEU A 393 -0.96 -6.50 9.95
C LEU A 393 -1.06 -6.69 8.43
N MET A 394 -0.27 -5.96 7.66
CA MET A 394 -0.29 -6.06 6.19
C MET A 394 0.09 -7.46 5.71
N SER A 395 1.15 -8.00 6.29
CA SER A 395 1.60 -9.38 6.00
C SER A 395 0.58 -10.40 6.47
N LEU A 396 0.00 -10.19 7.63
CA LEU A 396 -0.95 -11.10 8.25
C LEU A 396 -2.23 -11.24 7.42
N PHE A 397 -2.88 -10.15 7.02
CA PHE A 397 -4.06 -10.20 6.17
C PHE A 397 -3.78 -10.89 4.83
N THR A 398 -2.60 -10.66 4.25
CA THR A 398 -2.19 -11.33 3.01
C THR A 398 -2.06 -12.85 3.20
N ILE A 399 -1.43 -13.29 4.29
CA ILE A 399 -1.27 -14.72 4.59
C ILE A 399 -2.61 -15.38 4.88
N VAL A 400 -3.49 -14.70 5.61
CA VAL A 400 -4.84 -15.19 5.95
C VAL A 400 -5.66 -15.41 4.69
N VAL A 401 -5.69 -14.43 3.78
CA VAL A 401 -6.39 -14.54 2.51
C VAL A 401 -5.79 -15.64 1.64
N GLN A 402 -4.47 -15.72 1.52
CA GLN A 402 -3.79 -16.77 0.77
C GLN A 402 -4.03 -18.17 1.34
N ASN A 403 -4.25 -18.29 2.66
CA ASN A 403 -4.55 -19.56 3.31
C ASN A 403 -5.99 -20.04 3.06
N ALA A 404 -6.92 -19.10 2.83
CA ALA A 404 -8.34 -19.39 2.61
C ALA A 404 -8.66 -19.90 1.20
N PHE A 405 -7.73 -19.78 0.24
CA PHE A 405 -7.95 -20.12 -1.16
C PHE A 405 -6.93 -21.15 -1.69
N PRO A 406 -7.24 -21.86 -2.80
CA PRO A 406 -6.30 -22.76 -3.45
C PRO A 406 -5.12 -21.99 -4.06
N LEU A 407 -4.00 -22.69 -4.25
CA LEU A 407 -2.76 -22.11 -4.79
C LEU A 407 -2.95 -21.51 -6.18
N SER A 408 -3.87 -22.03 -6.99
CA SER A 408 -4.20 -21.52 -8.34
C SER A 408 -4.80 -20.13 -8.36
N LYS A 409 -5.37 -19.65 -7.23
CA LYS A 409 -6.01 -18.33 -7.10
C LYS A 409 -5.19 -17.32 -6.29
N LEU A 410 -3.92 -17.65 -5.95
CA LEU A 410 -3.12 -16.79 -5.08
C LEU A 410 -2.86 -15.40 -5.67
N GLY A 411 -2.66 -15.28 -6.98
CA GLY A 411 -2.48 -13.99 -7.64
C GLY A 411 -3.75 -13.16 -7.60
N GLU A 412 -4.87 -13.76 -7.99
CA GLU A 412 -6.18 -13.10 -7.97
C GLU A 412 -6.53 -12.57 -6.57
N VAL A 413 -6.46 -13.42 -5.53
CA VAL A 413 -6.84 -12.99 -4.17
C VAL A 413 -5.85 -11.99 -3.57
N THR A 414 -4.56 -12.13 -3.86
CA THR A 414 -3.53 -11.19 -3.37
C THR A 414 -3.65 -9.83 -4.05
N ALA A 415 -3.85 -9.83 -5.37
CA ALA A 415 -4.02 -8.61 -6.14
C ALA A 415 -5.30 -7.86 -5.75
N ASN A 416 -6.41 -8.57 -5.58
CA ASN A 416 -7.65 -7.94 -5.12
C ASN A 416 -7.52 -7.34 -3.72
N LEU A 417 -6.88 -8.06 -2.78
CA LEU A 417 -6.61 -7.51 -1.45
C LEU A 417 -5.76 -6.23 -1.54
N GLN A 418 -4.71 -6.24 -2.37
CA GLN A 418 -3.85 -5.08 -2.58
C GLN A 418 -4.58 -3.92 -3.26
N PHE A 419 -5.45 -4.21 -4.22
CA PHE A 419 -6.28 -3.23 -4.92
C PHE A 419 -7.20 -2.47 -3.95
N PHE A 420 -7.97 -3.20 -3.14
CA PHE A 420 -8.85 -2.57 -2.14
C PHE A 420 -8.06 -1.83 -1.06
N ARG A 421 -6.88 -2.30 -0.69
CA ARG A 421 -5.95 -1.60 0.20
C ARG A 421 -5.50 -0.27 -0.40
N SER A 422 -5.12 -0.24 -1.68
CA SER A 422 -4.73 0.99 -2.38
C SER A 422 -5.88 1.99 -2.46
N ILE A 423 -7.09 1.54 -2.78
CA ILE A 423 -8.29 2.40 -2.77
C ILE A 423 -8.54 2.96 -1.37
N GLY A 424 -8.45 2.13 -0.33
CA GLY A 424 -8.61 2.57 1.06
C GLY A 424 -7.62 3.66 1.45
N GLY A 425 -6.36 3.50 1.04
CA GLY A 425 -5.32 4.51 1.25
C GLY A 425 -5.63 5.82 0.54
N THR A 426 -6.01 5.77 -0.74
CA THR A 426 -6.36 6.96 -1.53
C THR A 426 -7.56 7.70 -0.95
N ILE A 427 -8.62 6.98 -0.59
CA ILE A 427 -9.81 7.57 0.05
C ILE A 427 -9.44 8.17 1.41
N GLY A 428 -8.64 7.46 2.20
CA GLY A 428 -8.16 7.95 3.49
C GLY A 428 -7.40 9.27 3.35
N VAL A 429 -6.45 9.35 2.44
CA VAL A 429 -5.68 10.58 2.17
C VAL A 429 -6.59 11.74 1.74
N ALA A 430 -7.56 11.49 0.85
CA ALA A 430 -8.49 12.50 0.37
C ALA A 430 -9.36 13.08 1.50
N ILE A 431 -9.94 12.20 2.34
CA ILE A 431 -10.75 12.62 3.49
C ILE A 431 -9.89 13.43 4.48
N LEU A 432 -8.70 12.90 4.81
CA LEU A 432 -7.80 13.56 5.76
C LEU A 432 -7.31 14.90 5.22
N GLY A 433 -7.02 15.02 3.92
CA GLY A 433 -6.63 16.26 3.28
C GLY A 433 -7.72 17.33 3.37
N THR A 434 -8.96 16.96 3.08
CA THR A 434 -10.12 17.88 3.21
C THR A 434 -10.31 18.33 4.66
N VAL A 435 -10.27 17.39 5.61
CA VAL A 435 -10.40 17.73 7.03
C VAL A 435 -9.27 18.65 7.49
N MET A 436 -8.03 18.36 7.05
CA MET A 436 -6.87 19.20 7.31
C MET A 436 -7.10 20.64 6.88
N THR A 437 -7.45 20.83 5.61
CA THR A 437 -7.65 22.18 5.02
C THR A 437 -8.79 22.93 5.73
N ASN A 438 -9.93 22.29 5.92
CA ASN A 438 -11.10 22.92 6.56
C ASN A 438 -10.79 23.30 8.02
N ARG A 439 -10.19 22.39 8.77
CA ARG A 439 -9.87 22.62 10.17
C ARG A 439 -8.77 23.66 10.34
N PHE A 440 -7.75 23.62 9.49
CA PHE A 440 -6.70 24.63 9.49
C PHE A 440 -7.25 26.03 9.22
N ASN A 441 -8.12 26.19 8.22
CA ASN A 441 -8.75 27.47 7.91
C ASN A 441 -9.62 27.98 9.06
N HIS A 442 -10.37 27.12 9.70
CA HIS A 442 -11.20 27.46 10.88
C HIS A 442 -10.34 27.89 12.08
N GLU A 443 -9.34 27.07 12.43
CA GLU A 443 -8.47 27.33 13.58
C GLU A 443 -7.58 28.57 13.36
N LEU A 444 -7.07 28.77 12.15
CA LEU A 444 -6.28 29.94 11.81
C LEU A 444 -7.14 31.21 11.88
N THR A 445 -8.33 31.21 11.30
CA THR A 445 -9.23 32.36 11.33
C THR A 445 -9.62 32.72 12.77
N ALA A 446 -9.83 31.73 13.63
CA ALA A 446 -10.18 31.96 15.04
C ALA A 446 -9.01 32.54 15.88
N ARG A 447 -7.76 32.33 15.47
CA ARG A 447 -6.55 32.75 16.19
C ARG A 447 -5.81 33.91 15.55
N LEU A 448 -6.19 34.31 14.33
CA LEU A 448 -5.61 35.48 13.68
C LEU A 448 -5.84 36.73 14.51
N PRO A 449 -4.80 37.51 14.82
CA PRO A 449 -4.99 38.81 15.46
C PRO A 449 -5.90 39.69 14.61
N ALA A 450 -6.93 40.32 15.22
CA ALA A 450 -7.89 41.15 14.52
C ALA A 450 -7.21 42.27 13.71
N GLN A 451 -6.12 42.82 14.23
CA GLN A 451 -5.28 43.85 13.57
C GLN A 451 -4.68 43.37 12.25
N LEU A 452 -4.43 42.08 12.09
CA LEU A 452 -3.86 41.49 10.88
C LEU A 452 -4.91 41.39 9.77
N ALA A 453 -6.15 41.10 10.12
CA ALA A 453 -7.27 41.03 9.19
C ALA A 453 -7.62 42.41 8.59
N GLU A 454 -7.32 43.47 9.33
CA GLU A 454 -7.52 44.86 8.87
C GLU A 454 -6.36 45.41 8.01
N LEU A 455 -5.13 44.92 8.26
CA LEU A 455 -3.90 45.39 7.61
C LEU A 455 -3.55 44.66 6.33
N LEU A 456 -4.01 43.43 6.14
CA LEU A 456 -3.67 42.64 4.96
C LEU A 456 -4.79 42.66 3.90
N PRO A 457 -4.43 42.86 2.62
CA PRO A 457 -5.37 42.71 1.52
C PRO A 457 -5.98 41.29 1.51
N PRO A 458 -7.26 41.13 1.10
CA PRO A 458 -7.93 39.84 1.07
C PRO A 458 -7.15 38.75 0.33
N ASP A 459 -6.50 39.07 -0.78
CA ASP A 459 -5.70 38.16 -1.60
C ASP A 459 -4.47 37.61 -0.85
N ARG A 460 -3.85 38.45 -0.01
CA ARG A 460 -2.73 38.00 0.84
C ARG A 460 -3.20 37.14 1.98
N LEU A 461 -4.37 37.44 2.54
CA LEU A 461 -4.99 36.61 3.59
C LEU A 461 -5.34 35.22 3.04
N GLU A 462 -5.77 35.13 1.79
CA GLU A 462 -6.08 33.86 1.12
C GLU A 462 -4.81 33.05 0.82
N GLN A 463 -3.71 33.69 0.44
CA GLN A 463 -2.40 33.03 0.31
C GLN A 463 -1.89 32.45 1.65
N LEU A 464 -2.08 33.16 2.75
CA LEU A 464 -1.72 32.72 4.10
C LEU A 464 -2.61 31.57 4.62
N ARG A 465 -3.79 31.37 4.05
CA ARG A 465 -4.69 30.25 4.33
C ARG A 465 -4.27 28.94 3.66
N ASN A 466 -3.30 28.97 2.76
CA ASN A 466 -2.79 27.77 2.11
C ASN A 466 -1.57 27.20 2.87
N PRO A 467 -1.71 26.08 3.59
CA PRO A 467 -0.62 25.49 4.38
C PRO A 467 0.60 25.10 3.53
N GLN A 468 0.39 24.80 2.24
CA GLN A 468 1.46 24.40 1.32
C GLN A 468 2.27 25.60 0.83
N ALA A 469 1.63 26.74 0.63
CA ALA A 469 2.31 27.98 0.24
C ALA A 469 3.28 28.47 1.33
N LEU A 470 2.97 28.20 2.59
CA LEU A 470 3.80 28.58 3.75
C LEU A 470 5.05 27.71 3.96
N GLN A 471 5.14 26.58 3.28
CA GLN A 471 6.31 25.69 3.34
C GLN A 471 7.41 26.08 2.34
N ALA A 472 7.15 27.01 1.42
CA ALA A 472 8.17 27.49 0.51
C ALA A 472 9.25 28.26 1.30
N PRO A 473 10.55 27.94 1.12
CA PRO A 473 11.64 28.57 1.87
C PRO A 473 11.64 30.10 1.82
N ASP A 474 11.19 30.64 0.69
CA ASP A 474 11.16 32.09 0.45
C ASP A 474 9.90 32.77 1.05
N ALA A 475 8.82 32.03 1.31
CA ALA A 475 7.56 32.59 1.80
C ALA A 475 7.69 33.12 3.24
N ALA A 476 8.42 32.42 4.09
CA ALA A 476 8.70 32.86 5.46
C ALA A 476 9.56 34.12 5.48
N ALA A 477 10.61 34.18 4.63
CA ALA A 477 11.50 35.34 4.52
C ALA A 477 10.77 36.57 3.92
N GLN A 478 9.96 36.37 2.89
CA GLN A 478 9.14 37.43 2.29
C GLN A 478 8.08 37.96 3.28
N SER A 479 7.44 37.06 4.03
CA SER A 479 6.50 37.46 5.07
C SER A 479 7.21 38.27 6.17
N GLN A 480 8.37 37.82 6.65
CA GLN A 480 9.14 38.53 7.66
C GLN A 480 9.56 39.93 7.20
N GLN A 481 9.99 40.09 5.93
CA GLN A 481 10.33 41.39 5.36
C GLN A 481 9.11 42.31 5.24
N ALA A 482 7.96 41.77 4.80
CA ALA A 482 6.72 42.55 4.70
C ALA A 482 6.26 43.06 6.06
N PHE A 483 6.36 42.26 7.11
CA PHE A 483 6.03 42.65 8.48
C PHE A 483 7.08 43.59 9.10
N ALA A 484 8.35 43.40 8.81
CA ALA A 484 9.42 44.28 9.27
C ALA A 484 9.27 45.74 8.74
N ALA A 485 8.69 45.88 7.55
CA ALA A 485 8.38 47.20 6.97
C ALA A 485 7.33 47.99 7.80
N LEU A 486 6.55 47.34 8.67
CA LEU A 486 5.59 47.96 9.57
C LEU A 486 6.23 48.43 10.90
N GLY A 487 7.56 48.35 11.04
CA GLY A 487 8.27 48.78 12.22
C GLY A 487 8.18 47.79 13.42
N PRO A 488 8.46 48.23 14.68
CA PRO A 488 8.48 47.35 15.84
C PRO A 488 7.17 46.61 16.12
N GLN A 489 6.03 47.22 15.81
CA GLN A 489 4.72 46.58 15.91
C GLN A 489 4.53 45.45 14.90
N GLY A 490 5.15 45.58 13.71
CA GLY A 490 5.11 44.51 12.72
C GLY A 490 5.84 43.25 13.16
N VAL A 491 6.95 43.37 13.89
CA VAL A 491 7.68 42.21 14.41
C VAL A 491 6.88 41.46 15.47
N ASP A 492 6.19 42.18 16.38
CA ASP A 492 5.30 41.54 17.37
C ASP A 492 4.12 40.84 16.71
N LEU A 493 3.56 41.49 15.69
CA LEU A 493 2.44 40.97 14.91
C LEU A 493 2.85 39.71 14.11
N PHE A 494 4.07 39.70 13.56
CA PHE A 494 4.63 38.52 12.89
C PHE A 494 4.81 37.35 13.86
N ASN A 495 5.34 37.60 15.05
CA ASN A 495 5.50 36.56 16.05
C ASN A 495 4.16 35.97 16.50
N LYS A 496 3.14 36.81 16.72
CA LYS A 496 1.78 36.37 17.04
C LYS A 496 1.15 35.58 15.89
N PHE A 497 1.38 36.01 14.65
CA PHE A 497 0.94 35.27 13.46
C PHE A 497 1.59 33.89 13.36
N MET A 498 2.91 33.81 13.55
CA MET A 498 3.64 32.53 13.50
C MET A 498 3.20 31.56 14.62
N LEU A 499 2.89 32.06 15.80
CA LEU A 499 2.31 31.26 16.87
C LEU A 499 0.91 30.75 16.51
N ALA A 500 0.03 31.62 16.01
CA ALA A 500 -1.31 31.25 15.58
C ALA A 500 -1.26 30.21 14.45
N LEU A 501 -0.34 30.36 13.50
CA LEU A 501 -0.10 29.44 12.41
C LEU A 501 0.33 28.05 12.93
N ARG A 502 1.34 28.03 13.79
CA ARG A 502 1.88 26.81 14.40
C ARG A 502 0.82 26.05 15.18
N ASP A 503 0.07 26.76 16.02
CA ASP A 503 -0.97 26.16 16.87
C ASP A 503 -2.14 25.64 16.00
N SER A 504 -2.53 26.38 14.97
CA SER A 504 -3.57 25.97 14.04
C SER A 504 -3.17 24.73 13.26
N LEU A 505 -1.92 24.65 12.79
CA LEU A 505 -1.35 23.47 12.14
C LEU A 505 -1.30 22.27 13.09
N ALA A 506 -0.82 22.49 14.33
CA ALA A 506 -0.74 21.44 15.33
C ALA A 506 -2.11 20.82 15.61
N MET A 507 -3.13 21.64 15.88
CA MET A 507 -4.48 21.17 16.17
C MET A 507 -5.15 20.51 14.97
N SER A 508 -4.91 21.03 13.79
CA SER A 508 -5.44 20.44 12.55
C SER A 508 -4.83 19.07 12.30
N ILE A 509 -3.50 18.96 12.33
CA ILE A 509 -2.79 17.69 12.09
C ILE A 509 -3.15 16.66 13.18
N THR A 510 -3.14 17.04 14.45
CA THR A 510 -3.47 16.09 15.53
C THR A 510 -4.88 15.53 15.39
N SER A 511 -5.86 16.34 14.94
CA SER A 511 -7.22 15.86 14.70
C SER A 511 -7.31 14.79 13.62
N LEU A 512 -6.39 14.75 12.65
CA LEU A 512 -6.33 13.71 11.61
C LEU A 512 -5.99 12.34 12.22
N PHE A 513 -5.15 12.32 13.25
CA PHE A 513 -4.81 11.07 13.93
C PHE A 513 -6.02 10.48 14.71
N ALA A 514 -6.96 11.32 15.14
CA ALA A 514 -8.23 10.82 15.71
C ALA A 514 -9.08 10.11 14.65
N ILE A 515 -9.17 10.67 13.43
CA ILE A 515 -9.88 10.04 12.31
C ILE A 515 -9.18 8.74 11.89
N SER A 516 -7.85 8.76 11.86
CA SER A 516 -7.05 7.55 11.61
C SER A 516 -7.28 6.48 12.67
N ALA A 517 -7.34 6.87 13.94
CA ALA A 517 -7.67 5.96 15.04
C ALA A 517 -9.09 5.38 14.91
N LEU A 518 -10.06 6.17 14.46
CA LEU A 518 -11.44 5.71 14.19
C LEU A 518 -11.45 4.66 13.06
N ALA A 519 -10.77 4.92 11.94
CA ALA A 519 -10.67 3.95 10.84
C ALA A 519 -10.02 2.63 11.29
N LEU A 520 -8.96 2.71 12.10
CA LEU A 520 -8.32 1.55 12.70
C LEU A 520 -9.22 0.84 13.72
N ALA A 521 -10.00 1.57 14.52
CA ALA A 521 -10.97 0.98 15.43
C ALA A 521 -12.08 0.24 14.69
N LEU A 522 -12.55 0.75 13.56
CA LEU A 522 -13.49 0.04 12.68
C LEU A 522 -12.84 -1.23 12.08
N SER A 523 -11.54 -1.18 11.72
CA SER A 523 -10.79 -2.36 11.30
C SER A 523 -10.70 -3.39 12.45
N PHE A 524 -10.51 -2.95 13.69
CA PHE A 524 -10.53 -3.80 14.88
C PHE A 524 -11.87 -4.51 15.04
N VAL A 525 -12.98 -3.76 14.96
CA VAL A 525 -14.32 -4.33 15.01
C VAL A 525 -14.54 -5.35 13.90
N THR A 526 -14.12 -5.05 12.66
CA THR A 526 -14.18 -5.99 11.53
C THR A 526 -13.42 -7.28 11.84
N MET A 527 -12.24 -7.17 12.44
CA MET A 527 -11.40 -8.32 12.80
C MET A 527 -12.04 -9.20 13.90
N LEU A 528 -12.86 -8.65 14.79
CA LEU A 528 -13.59 -9.44 15.81
C LEU A 528 -14.52 -10.48 15.16
N PHE A 529 -15.14 -10.13 14.03
CA PHE A 529 -16.06 -11.03 13.30
C PHE A 529 -15.34 -12.02 12.38
N MET A 530 -14.01 -11.93 12.24
CA MET A 530 -13.25 -12.82 11.36
C MET A 530 -13.18 -14.24 11.96
N PRO A 531 -13.61 -15.28 11.23
CA PRO A 531 -13.44 -16.65 11.66
C PRO A 531 -11.97 -17.04 11.64
N GLU A 532 -11.51 -17.85 12.58
CA GLU A 532 -10.14 -18.36 12.63
C GLU A 532 -10.07 -19.70 11.89
N ILE A 533 -9.28 -19.75 10.81
CA ILE A 533 -9.04 -20.95 10.02
C ILE A 533 -7.60 -21.44 10.29
N PRO A 534 -7.38 -22.72 10.62
CA PRO A 534 -6.04 -23.24 10.84
C PRO A 534 -5.17 -23.09 9.59
N LEU A 535 -3.90 -22.72 9.77
CA LEU A 535 -2.98 -22.58 8.66
C LEU A 535 -2.67 -23.93 8.02
N ARG A 536 -2.78 -24.02 6.70
CA ARG A 536 -2.38 -25.19 5.92
C ARG A 536 -0.91 -25.48 6.16
N GLY A 537 -0.59 -26.65 6.67
CA GLY A 537 0.77 -27.10 7.00
C GLY A 537 1.05 -27.31 8.49
N ASN A 538 0.18 -26.86 9.40
CA ASN A 538 0.31 -27.14 10.84
C ASN A 538 -0.38 -28.45 11.26
N VAL A 539 -1.02 -29.16 10.34
CA VAL A 539 -1.75 -30.43 10.61
C VAL A 539 -0.80 -31.57 11.04
N ARG A 540 0.52 -31.40 10.92
CA ARG A 540 1.50 -32.43 11.35
C ARG A 540 1.76 -32.51 12.87
N ARG A 541 1.06 -31.71 13.69
CA ARG A 541 1.16 -31.80 15.18
C ARG A 541 -0.12 -32.25 15.88
N ALA A 542 -1.20 -32.58 15.17
CA ALA A 542 -2.23 -33.44 15.74
C ALA A 542 -1.64 -34.83 15.87
N ALA A 543 -1.60 -35.35 17.08
CA ALA A 543 -1.11 -36.70 17.38
C ALA A 543 -1.79 -37.69 16.44
N PRO A 544 -1.08 -38.74 16.00
CA PRO A 544 -1.72 -39.80 15.23
C PRO A 544 -2.90 -40.32 16.05
N GLU A 545 -4.11 -40.27 15.49
CA GLU A 545 -5.23 -41.06 16.01
C GLU A 545 -4.75 -42.46 16.15
N GLN A 546 -4.70 -42.93 17.39
CA GLN A 546 -4.46 -44.35 17.68
C GLN A 546 -5.54 -45.12 16.91
N PRO A 547 -5.15 -46.15 16.12
CA PRO A 547 -6.15 -46.99 15.47
C PRO A 547 -7.04 -47.58 16.57
N PRO A 548 -8.35 -47.73 16.34
CA PRO A 548 -9.24 -48.26 17.33
C PRO A 548 -8.70 -49.63 17.78
N THR A 549 -8.44 -49.75 19.06
CA THR A 549 -8.12 -51.04 19.71
C THR A 549 -9.27 -51.98 19.45
N THR A 550 -9.09 -52.87 18.48
CA THR A 550 -9.99 -54.00 18.26
C THR A 550 -10.02 -54.83 19.55
N GLY A 551 -11.18 -54.79 20.19
CA GLY A 551 -11.48 -55.56 21.37
C GLY A 551 -11.17 -57.04 21.16
N THR A 552 -10.58 -57.60 22.17
CA THR A 552 -10.43 -59.04 22.44
C THR A 552 -11.62 -59.88 21.95
N ALA A 553 -11.43 -60.63 20.90
CA ALA A 553 -12.30 -61.72 20.54
C ALA A 553 -11.57 -63.05 20.88
N GLY A 554 -12.26 -63.83 21.65
CA GLY A 554 -11.79 -64.99 22.34
C GLY A 554 -11.20 -66.15 21.49
N SER A 555 -10.29 -66.80 22.12
CA SER A 555 -9.78 -68.15 21.82
C SER A 555 -10.92 -69.11 21.51
N ILE A 556 -10.95 -69.69 20.30
CA ILE A 556 -11.53 -71.03 20.07
C ILE A 556 -10.50 -71.83 19.29
N ALA A 557 -9.93 -72.76 20.00
CA ALA A 557 -9.12 -73.83 19.46
C ALA A 557 -9.99 -74.86 18.75
N ALA A 558 -9.59 -75.36 17.59
CA ALA A 558 -9.98 -76.66 17.05
C ALA A 558 -9.02 -77.08 15.92
N PRO A 559 -8.86 -78.38 15.68
CA PRO A 559 -7.57 -78.99 15.48
C PRO A 559 -7.23 -79.34 14.03
N LEU A 560 -5.96 -79.73 13.86
CA LEU A 560 -5.32 -80.39 12.73
C LEU A 560 -6.16 -81.48 12.01
N ARG A 561 -6.23 -81.37 10.67
CA ARG A 561 -6.30 -82.56 9.81
C ARG A 561 -5.35 -82.44 8.64
N THR A 562 -4.34 -83.24 8.71
CA THR A 562 -3.51 -83.73 7.61
C THR A 562 -4.38 -84.36 6.53
N GLN A 563 -4.14 -84.11 5.27
CA GLN A 563 -4.18 -85.11 4.21
C GLN A 563 -3.38 -84.69 2.97
N HIS A 564 -2.59 -85.65 2.58
CA HIS A 564 -1.72 -85.81 1.43
C HIS A 564 -2.39 -85.86 0.05
N ARG A 565 -1.54 -85.64 -0.98
CA ARG A 565 -1.57 -86.15 -2.38
C ARG A 565 -2.41 -85.24 -3.36
N ARG A 566 -1.92 -84.84 -4.51
CA ARG A 566 -0.87 -85.31 -5.46
C ARG A 566 -0.35 -84.07 -6.24
#